data_cf5a73ef2cc78f889667bc9666f4e4a3
#
_entry.id   cf5a73ef2cc78f889667bc9666f4e4a3
#
_cell.length_a   1.000
_cell.length_b   1.000
_cell.length_c   1.000
_cell.angle_alpha   90.00
_cell.angle_beta   90.00
_cell.angle_gamma   90.00
#
_symmetry.space_group_name_H-M   'P 1'
#
loop_
_entity.id
_entity.type
_entity.pdbx_description
1 polymer ?
#
loop_
_entity_poly.entity_id
_entity_poly.type
_entity_poly.pdbx_seq_one_letter_code
_entity_poly.pdbx_strand_id
1 'polypeptide(L)'
;MSDSEATGADGTGAEPTGHGAAREGVRGAEADAAGAPGSAGADPVRGTVQGTAPVPLSVLDLVTVGAGSTARDSLRTSVEISRLAESRGYHRHWVAEHHSMPGVASSSPAVILAHLAAHTSRIRLGSGGVMLPNHAPLVVAEQFGTLEALAPGRIDLGLGRAPGTDPRTAAALRGPGRLDEAADEFPRRLAELIRFLDDDFPDGHPYARVHAVPGPVQGPAARPQVWLLGSSGFSARLAGERGLPFAYAHHFSAAGTLPALDLYRQSFRPSAVLDAPYAVIGVSALAAGTAAEARAQVLTGALSMLRLRSGRPGLVPTPQEAAAYAFSPLEREFVDGWLANIVHGTPDEVRSGLDALVKRTGADELMLTANGHSGEARVRSYGLVADAYGMPTLA
;
A
#
# COMPACT_ATOMS: atom_id res chain seq x y z
N MET A 1 -19.88 9.49 -63.13
CA MET A 1 -19.45 10.79 -63.66
C MET A 1 -18.20 11.10 -62.91
N SER A 2 -17.19 10.70 -63.46
CA SER A 2 -16.08 11.23 -64.29
C SER A 2 -14.98 11.73 -63.36
N ASP A 3 -13.87 10.99 -63.26
CA ASP A 3 -12.65 11.05 -64.09
C ASP A 3 -11.91 12.37 -63.86
N SER A 4 -10.62 12.47 -63.64
CA SER A 4 -9.48 11.76 -64.24
C SER A 4 -8.19 12.28 -63.59
N GLU A 5 -7.20 11.41 -63.44
CA GLU A 5 -5.88 11.42 -64.09
C GLU A 5 -4.87 12.46 -63.54
N ALA A 6 -3.80 12.04 -62.99
CA ALA A 6 -2.57 11.38 -63.44
C ALA A 6 -1.59 12.33 -64.17
N THR A 7 -0.36 12.24 -63.80
CA THR A 7 0.97 12.33 -64.44
C THR A 7 1.97 12.98 -63.48
N GLY A 8 3.16 12.52 -63.20
CA GLY A 8 4.09 11.65 -63.87
C GLY A 8 5.45 12.32 -64.00
N ALA A 9 6.49 11.57 -63.65
CA ALA A 9 7.87 11.59 -64.15
C ALA A 9 8.85 12.62 -63.56
N ASP A 10 9.88 12.17 -63.02
CA ASP A 10 11.26 11.81 -63.46
C ASP A 10 12.27 12.90 -63.06
N GLY A 11 13.36 12.60 -62.41
CA GLY A 11 14.48 11.86 -62.79
C GLY A 11 15.77 12.46 -62.28
N THR A 12 16.76 11.60 -62.09
CA THR A 12 18.23 11.85 -62.04
C THR A 12 18.77 12.51 -60.74
N GLY A 13 19.55 11.90 -59.90
CA GLY A 13 20.77 11.12 -60.12
C GLY A 13 22.01 11.99 -59.95
N ALA A 14 22.71 11.83 -58.81
CA ALA A 14 24.19 11.99 -58.75
C ALA A 14 24.70 11.67 -57.30
N GLU A 15 25.46 10.63 -57.18
CA GLU A 15 26.50 10.40 -56.18
C GLU A 15 27.84 10.86 -56.77
N PRO A 16 28.99 10.76 -56.02
CA PRO A 16 29.35 11.20 -54.67
C PRO A 16 30.65 12.04 -54.69
N THR A 17 30.98 12.67 -53.61
CA THR A 17 32.41 12.96 -53.32
C THR A 17 32.62 12.88 -51.82
N GLY A 18 33.56 12.01 -51.44
CA GLY A 18 34.06 11.88 -50.10
C GLY A 18 35.01 12.99 -49.68
N HIS A 19 34.99 13.29 -48.40
CA HIS A 19 36.14 13.83 -47.71
C HIS A 19 36.17 13.22 -46.32
N GLY A 20 37.27 12.53 -46.04
CA GLY A 20 37.61 12.02 -44.73
C GLY A 20 38.03 13.14 -43.79
N ALA A 21 37.64 12.98 -42.55
CA ALA A 21 38.25 13.70 -41.44
C ALA A 21 38.17 12.85 -40.18
N ALA A 22 39.34 12.53 -39.70
CA ALA A 22 39.80 12.29 -38.34
C ALA A 22 38.88 11.61 -37.34
N ARG A 23 39.23 10.38 -36.99
CA ARG A 23 38.88 9.70 -35.73
C ARG A 23 39.63 10.40 -34.58
N GLU A 24 38.96 11.15 -33.76
CA GLU A 24 39.42 11.45 -32.41
C GLU A 24 38.78 10.46 -31.45
N GLY A 25 39.63 9.69 -30.78
CA GLY A 25 39.26 8.67 -29.82
C GLY A 25 38.71 9.29 -28.54
N VAL A 26 37.42 9.05 -28.27
CA VAL A 26 36.87 9.19 -26.94
C VAL A 26 37.29 7.97 -26.13
N ARG A 27 38.26 8.16 -25.22
CA ARG A 27 38.66 7.18 -24.23
C ARG A 27 37.45 6.94 -23.33
N GLY A 28 36.99 5.70 -23.30
CA GLY A 28 36.00 5.23 -22.36
C GLY A 28 36.51 5.43 -20.94
N ALA A 29 35.73 6.13 -20.13
CA ALA A 29 35.82 6.04 -18.68
C ALA A 29 35.20 4.70 -18.27
N GLU A 30 36.07 3.74 -18.01
CA GLU A 30 35.67 2.54 -17.22
C GLU A 30 35.27 3.04 -15.82
N ALA A 31 33.98 3.08 -15.57
CA ALA A 31 33.48 3.22 -14.21
C ALA A 31 33.73 1.91 -13.49
N ASP A 32 34.68 1.93 -12.57
CA ASP A 32 34.91 0.89 -11.57
C ASP A 32 33.58 0.57 -10.84
N ALA A 33 32.95 -0.49 -11.26
CA ALA A 33 31.93 -1.16 -10.46
C ALA A 33 32.62 -1.93 -9.31
N ALA A 34 33.13 -1.18 -8.33
CA ALA A 34 33.52 -1.76 -7.06
C ALA A 34 32.22 -2.24 -6.40
N GLY A 35 31.96 -3.55 -6.49
CA GLY A 35 30.93 -4.22 -5.76
C GLY A 35 31.08 -3.95 -4.26
N ALA A 36 30.14 -3.22 -3.68
CA ALA A 36 29.99 -3.15 -2.24
C ALA A 36 29.80 -4.58 -1.71
N PRO A 37 30.48 -4.97 -0.61
CA PRO A 37 30.32 -6.29 -0.04
C PRO A 37 28.85 -6.48 0.34
N GLY A 38 28.22 -7.54 -0.16
CA GLY A 38 26.85 -7.91 0.14
C GLY A 38 26.64 -7.93 1.65
N SER A 39 25.83 -6.99 2.14
CA SER A 39 25.20 -7.13 3.45
C SER A 39 24.41 -8.44 3.41
N ALA A 40 24.67 -9.34 4.35
CA ALA A 40 23.86 -10.54 4.56
C ALA A 40 22.40 -10.09 4.53
N GLY A 41 21.64 -10.62 3.54
CA GLY A 41 20.34 -10.07 3.17
C GLY A 41 19.39 -9.98 4.34
N ALA A 42 18.99 -8.77 4.69
CA ALA A 42 17.85 -8.57 5.56
C ALA A 42 16.64 -9.24 4.89
N ASP A 43 15.92 -10.06 5.64
CA ASP A 43 14.67 -10.70 5.18
C ASP A 43 13.70 -9.59 4.70
N PRO A 44 13.29 -9.56 3.42
CA PRO A 44 12.45 -8.49 2.90
C PRO A 44 11.06 -8.46 3.53
N VAL A 45 10.64 -9.53 4.18
CA VAL A 45 9.35 -9.63 4.87
C VAL A 45 9.47 -9.13 6.29
N ARG A 46 10.50 -9.56 7.03
CA ARG A 46 10.63 -9.31 8.46
C ARG A 46 11.31 -7.97 8.72
N GLY A 47 10.62 -7.10 9.47
CA GLY A 47 11.14 -5.81 9.87
C GLY A 47 12.13 -5.88 11.03
N THR A 48 12.93 -4.84 11.17
CA THR A 48 13.80 -4.65 12.34
C THR A 48 13.07 -3.82 13.39
N VAL A 49 13.06 -4.29 14.62
CA VAL A 49 12.52 -3.54 15.77
C VAL A 49 13.40 -2.32 16.05
N GLN A 50 12.78 -1.18 16.23
CA GLN A 50 13.47 0.07 16.56
C GLN A 50 13.13 0.53 17.99
N GLY A 51 14.12 1.05 18.67
CA GLY A 51 13.96 1.51 20.05
C GLY A 51 13.49 0.40 20.99
N THR A 52 12.43 0.68 21.75
CA THR A 52 11.81 -0.26 22.70
C THR A 52 10.45 -0.78 22.21
N ALA A 53 10.14 -0.65 20.92
CA ALA A 53 8.91 -1.19 20.36
C ALA A 53 8.88 -2.73 20.50
N PRO A 54 7.71 -3.33 20.78
CA PRO A 54 7.62 -4.78 20.97
C PRO A 54 7.79 -5.55 19.66
N VAL A 55 7.46 -4.91 18.53
CA VAL A 55 7.56 -5.42 17.15
C VAL A 55 7.89 -4.26 16.21
N PRO A 56 8.30 -4.51 14.95
CA PRO A 56 8.43 -3.46 13.95
C PRO A 56 7.13 -2.65 13.81
N LEU A 57 7.26 -1.33 13.66
CA LEU A 57 6.15 -0.42 13.39
C LEU A 57 6.18 0.02 11.94
N SER A 58 5.00 0.11 11.34
CA SER A 58 4.78 0.51 9.95
C SER A 58 3.61 1.47 9.82
N VAL A 59 3.46 2.09 8.66
CA VAL A 59 2.41 3.08 8.38
C VAL A 59 1.46 2.55 7.30
N LEU A 60 0.15 2.72 7.53
CA LEU A 60 -0.90 2.60 6.52
C LEU A 60 -1.53 3.97 6.31
N ASP A 61 -1.37 4.52 5.12
CA ASP A 61 -1.92 5.83 4.76
C ASP A 61 -3.13 5.69 3.81
N LEU A 62 -4.23 6.29 4.20
CA LEU A 62 -5.42 6.41 3.37
C LEU A 62 -5.39 7.69 2.52
N VAL A 63 -4.37 8.52 2.66
CA VAL A 63 -4.28 9.86 2.04
C VAL A 63 -5.54 10.67 2.33
N THR A 64 -5.87 10.80 3.60
CA THR A 64 -7.12 11.38 4.10
C THR A 64 -7.25 12.84 3.72
N VAL A 65 -8.43 13.24 3.17
CA VAL A 65 -8.75 14.62 2.78
C VAL A 65 -9.73 15.22 3.78
N GLY A 66 -9.26 16.18 4.58
CA GLY A 66 -10.06 16.91 5.55
C GLY A 66 -10.86 18.06 4.93
N ALA A 67 -11.95 18.46 5.58
CA ALA A 67 -12.70 19.67 5.22
C ALA A 67 -11.76 20.89 5.25
N GLY A 68 -11.83 21.71 4.19
CA GLY A 68 -10.91 22.84 4.01
C GLY A 68 -9.54 22.50 3.40
N SER A 69 -9.27 21.21 3.13
CA SER A 69 -8.05 20.74 2.46
C SER A 69 -8.35 20.19 1.07
N THR A 70 -7.32 19.97 0.27
CA THR A 70 -7.42 19.41 -1.08
C THR A 70 -6.71 18.05 -1.16
N ALA A 71 -7.00 17.26 -2.20
CA ALA A 71 -6.25 16.03 -2.50
C ALA A 71 -4.74 16.30 -2.68
N ARG A 72 -4.37 17.47 -3.26
CA ARG A 72 -2.97 17.90 -3.40
C ARG A 72 -2.28 18.05 -2.04
N ASP A 73 -2.96 18.67 -1.07
CA ASP A 73 -2.41 18.86 0.27
C ASP A 73 -2.26 17.52 0.98
N SER A 74 -3.22 16.62 0.82
CA SER A 74 -3.17 15.28 1.40
C SER A 74 -2.06 14.41 0.80
N LEU A 75 -1.80 14.51 -0.51
CA LEU A 75 -0.67 13.82 -1.15
C LEU A 75 0.68 14.39 -0.70
N ARG A 76 0.78 15.69 -0.44
CA ARG A 76 1.99 16.29 0.19
C ARG A 76 2.19 15.76 1.61
N THR A 77 1.13 15.70 2.40
CA THR A 77 1.17 15.11 3.74
C THR A 77 1.64 13.64 3.69
N SER A 78 1.23 12.87 2.68
CA SER A 78 1.70 11.48 2.50
C SER A 78 3.23 11.43 2.29
N VAL A 79 3.80 12.37 1.54
CA VAL A 79 5.27 12.49 1.40
C VAL A 79 5.92 12.85 2.73
N GLU A 80 5.35 13.77 3.50
CA GLU A 80 5.86 14.16 4.82
C GLU A 80 5.83 12.97 5.79
N ILE A 81 4.73 12.20 5.81
CA ILE A 81 4.61 10.98 6.60
C ILE A 81 5.68 9.95 6.18
N SER A 82 5.88 9.73 4.85
CA SER A 82 6.89 8.81 4.36
C SER A 82 8.30 9.18 4.82
N ARG A 83 8.67 10.46 4.70
CA ARG A 83 9.98 10.97 5.12
C ARG A 83 10.18 10.87 6.63
N LEU A 84 9.15 11.25 7.40
CA LEU A 84 9.18 11.08 8.86
C LEU A 84 9.35 9.60 9.21
N ALA A 85 8.53 8.73 8.64
CA ALA A 85 8.57 7.29 8.90
C ALA A 85 9.95 6.70 8.58
N GLU A 86 10.55 7.07 7.43
CA GLU A 86 11.90 6.68 7.05
C GLU A 86 12.93 7.17 8.05
N SER A 87 12.88 8.45 8.44
CA SER A 87 13.85 9.04 9.37
C SER A 87 13.72 8.50 10.78
N ARG A 88 12.56 7.98 11.16
CA ARG A 88 12.31 7.41 12.50
C ARG A 88 12.40 5.89 12.53
N GLY A 89 12.77 5.24 11.41
CA GLY A 89 12.98 3.79 11.34
C GLY A 89 11.70 2.96 11.35
N TYR A 90 10.57 3.52 10.92
CA TYR A 90 9.41 2.70 10.56
C TYR A 90 9.78 1.76 9.44
N HIS A 91 9.28 0.53 9.47
CA HIS A 91 9.72 -0.50 8.53
C HIS A 91 9.15 -0.27 7.13
N ARG A 92 7.84 0.05 7.01
CA ARG A 92 7.18 0.26 5.72
C ARG A 92 6.13 1.35 5.75
N HIS A 93 5.83 1.92 4.59
CA HIS A 93 4.70 2.81 4.36
C HIS A 93 3.84 2.23 3.23
N TRP A 94 2.63 1.80 3.56
CA TRP A 94 1.65 1.32 2.61
C TRP A 94 0.56 2.34 2.38
N VAL A 95 0.05 2.39 1.13
CA VAL A 95 -1.11 3.21 0.77
C VAL A 95 -2.30 2.32 0.41
N ALA A 96 -3.49 2.70 0.86
CA ALA A 96 -4.72 1.96 0.59
C ALA A 96 -5.25 2.19 -0.84
N GLU A 97 -6.25 1.40 -1.28
CA GLU A 97 -7.04 1.65 -2.48
C GLU A 97 -8.51 1.79 -2.09
N HIS A 98 -9.05 2.98 -2.26
CA HIS A 98 -10.46 3.26 -2.09
C HIS A 98 -10.99 4.15 -3.22
N HIS A 99 -12.20 3.85 -3.70
CA HIS A 99 -12.80 4.56 -4.81
C HIS A 99 -14.09 5.25 -4.40
N SER A 100 -14.41 6.39 -5.05
CA SER A 100 -15.64 7.16 -4.82
C SER A 100 -15.85 7.61 -3.38
N MET A 101 -14.76 7.85 -2.64
CA MET A 101 -14.77 8.36 -1.27
C MET A 101 -14.17 9.77 -1.22
N PRO A 102 -14.97 10.85 -1.09
CA PRO A 102 -14.43 12.21 -1.11
C PRO A 102 -13.36 12.49 -0.05
N GLY A 103 -13.44 11.84 1.10
CA GLY A 103 -12.50 11.98 2.20
C GLY A 103 -11.19 11.17 2.04
N VAL A 104 -10.96 10.53 0.88
CA VAL A 104 -9.78 9.68 0.61
C VAL A 104 -9.25 9.97 -0.78
N ALA A 105 -7.97 10.31 -0.91
CA ALA A 105 -7.31 10.55 -2.19
C ALA A 105 -6.54 9.34 -2.73
N SER A 106 -6.52 8.23 -2.01
CA SER A 106 -5.75 7.03 -2.34
C SER A 106 -6.62 6.05 -3.16
N SER A 107 -6.76 6.34 -4.46
CA SER A 107 -7.47 5.47 -5.41
C SER A 107 -6.54 4.73 -6.38
N SER A 108 -5.27 5.11 -6.43
CA SER A 108 -4.29 4.55 -7.38
C SER A 108 -2.96 4.31 -6.66
N PRO A 109 -2.85 3.20 -5.90
CA PRO A 109 -1.66 2.93 -5.09
C PRO A 109 -0.36 3.00 -5.88
N ALA A 110 -0.27 2.36 -7.04
CA ALA A 110 0.95 2.33 -7.84
C ALA A 110 1.45 3.74 -8.23
N VAL A 111 0.53 4.66 -8.57
CA VAL A 111 0.88 6.05 -8.92
C VAL A 111 1.43 6.80 -7.70
N ILE A 112 0.76 6.65 -6.54
CA ILE A 112 1.19 7.29 -5.29
C ILE A 112 2.53 6.72 -4.84
N LEU A 113 2.71 5.40 -4.90
CA LEU A 113 3.97 4.74 -4.52
C LEU A 113 5.15 5.18 -5.37
N ALA A 114 4.96 5.37 -6.69
CA ALA A 114 6.01 5.93 -7.56
C ALA A 114 6.42 7.34 -7.12
N HIS A 115 5.45 8.16 -6.72
CA HIS A 115 5.72 9.49 -6.17
C HIS A 115 6.47 9.41 -4.83
N LEU A 116 6.05 8.53 -3.91
CA LEU A 116 6.72 8.34 -2.62
C LEU A 116 8.14 7.77 -2.80
N ALA A 117 8.36 6.87 -3.76
CA ALA A 117 9.66 6.30 -4.08
C ALA A 117 10.70 7.37 -4.48
N ALA A 118 10.26 8.41 -5.22
CA ALA A 118 11.10 9.55 -5.57
C ALA A 118 11.48 10.47 -4.38
N HIS A 119 10.82 10.29 -3.22
CA HIS A 119 11.02 11.12 -2.03
C HIS A 119 11.62 10.38 -0.83
N THR A 120 11.91 9.08 -0.98
CA THR A 120 12.45 8.19 0.04
C THR A 120 13.54 7.30 -0.54
N SER A 121 14.40 6.75 0.29
CA SER A 121 15.55 5.96 -0.15
C SER A 121 15.68 4.57 0.49
N ARG A 122 15.08 4.34 1.67
CA ARG A 122 15.25 3.12 2.47
C ARG A 122 13.96 2.44 2.86
N ILE A 123 12.94 3.22 3.27
CA ILE A 123 11.67 2.67 3.74
C ILE A 123 11.02 1.81 2.64
N ARG A 124 10.45 0.68 3.04
CA ARG A 124 9.67 -0.14 2.11
C ARG A 124 8.36 0.55 1.79
N LEU A 125 7.95 0.49 0.55
CA LEU A 125 6.74 1.12 0.03
C LEU A 125 5.80 0.05 -0.50
N GLY A 126 4.51 0.15 -0.22
CA GLY A 126 3.61 -0.89 -0.68
C GLY A 126 2.14 -0.49 -0.75
N SER A 127 1.35 -1.36 -1.34
CA SER A 127 -0.10 -1.24 -1.33
C SER A 127 -0.72 -1.94 -0.12
N GLY A 128 -1.65 -1.28 0.53
CA GLY A 128 -2.37 -1.81 1.68
C GLY A 128 -3.89 -1.78 1.51
N GLY A 129 -4.42 -2.35 0.34
CA GLY A 129 -3.82 -3.11 -0.76
C GLY A 129 -4.39 -2.73 -2.13
N VAL A 130 -3.81 -3.32 -3.18
CA VAL A 130 -4.49 -3.34 -4.47
C VAL A 130 -5.71 -4.25 -4.38
N MET A 131 -6.87 -3.75 -4.76
CA MET A 131 -8.10 -4.53 -4.83
C MET A 131 -8.12 -5.36 -6.13
N LEU A 132 -7.38 -6.48 -6.14
CA LEU A 132 -7.10 -7.28 -7.33
C LEU A 132 -8.33 -7.60 -8.20
N PRO A 133 -9.55 -7.83 -7.65
CA PRO A 133 -10.73 -8.02 -8.50
C PRO A 133 -11.12 -6.82 -9.39
N ASN A 134 -10.62 -5.62 -9.11
CA ASN A 134 -10.86 -4.44 -9.95
C ASN A 134 -9.89 -4.32 -11.13
N HIS A 135 -8.82 -5.11 -11.17
CA HIS A 135 -7.69 -4.94 -12.09
C HIS A 135 -7.39 -6.20 -12.89
N ALA A 136 -6.83 -6.06 -14.10
CA ALA A 136 -6.22 -7.16 -14.81
C ALA A 136 -4.89 -7.57 -14.13
N PRO A 137 -4.65 -8.86 -13.86
CA PRO A 137 -3.41 -9.32 -13.23
C PRO A 137 -2.14 -8.86 -13.94
N LEU A 138 -2.11 -8.89 -15.28
CA LEU A 138 -0.98 -8.39 -16.08
C LEU A 138 -0.67 -6.91 -15.77
N VAL A 139 -1.69 -6.05 -15.77
CA VAL A 139 -1.49 -4.61 -15.51
C VAL A 139 -0.93 -4.38 -14.11
N VAL A 140 -1.38 -5.13 -13.10
CA VAL A 140 -0.82 -5.04 -11.74
C VAL A 140 0.63 -5.51 -11.70
N ALA A 141 0.97 -6.60 -12.41
CA ALA A 141 2.35 -7.07 -12.50
C ALA A 141 3.26 -6.02 -13.15
N GLU A 142 2.83 -5.38 -14.24
CA GLU A 142 3.58 -4.31 -14.92
C GLU A 142 3.75 -3.05 -14.07
N GLN A 143 2.69 -2.63 -13.37
CA GLN A 143 2.76 -1.49 -12.45
C GLN A 143 3.76 -1.73 -11.30
N PHE A 144 3.72 -2.90 -10.69
CA PHE A 144 4.61 -3.23 -9.57
C PHE A 144 6.01 -3.63 -10.04
N GLY A 145 6.16 -4.18 -11.24
CA GLY A 145 7.44 -4.32 -11.93
C GLY A 145 8.10 -2.95 -12.19
N THR A 146 7.32 -1.96 -12.63
CA THR A 146 7.79 -0.58 -12.79
C THR A 146 8.25 0.03 -11.45
N LEU A 147 7.46 -0.16 -10.38
CA LEU A 147 7.82 0.30 -9.04
C LEU A 147 9.12 -0.36 -8.55
N GLU A 148 9.27 -1.66 -8.76
CA GLU A 148 10.47 -2.39 -8.37
C GLU A 148 11.70 -1.92 -9.15
N ALA A 149 11.55 -1.57 -10.44
CA ALA A 149 12.62 -0.97 -11.23
C ALA A 149 13.01 0.44 -10.75
N LEU A 150 12.05 1.22 -10.22
CA LEU A 150 12.28 2.57 -9.65
C LEU A 150 12.88 2.52 -8.23
N ALA A 151 12.52 1.50 -7.45
CA ALA A 151 12.90 1.35 -6.04
C ALA A 151 13.24 -0.11 -5.70
N PRO A 152 14.34 -0.65 -6.24
CA PRO A 152 14.67 -2.06 -6.16
C PRO A 152 14.74 -2.61 -4.72
N GLY A 153 14.06 -3.73 -4.49
CA GLY A 153 14.05 -4.44 -3.20
C GLY A 153 13.21 -3.77 -2.10
N ARG A 154 12.50 -2.67 -2.40
CA ARG A 154 11.70 -1.92 -1.43
C ARG A 154 10.19 -2.05 -1.62
N ILE A 155 9.71 -2.81 -2.59
CA ILE A 155 8.30 -2.80 -2.97
C ILE A 155 7.54 -3.98 -2.36
N ASP A 156 6.39 -3.67 -1.75
CA ASP A 156 5.42 -4.62 -1.25
C ASP A 156 4.13 -4.55 -2.09
N LEU A 157 3.68 -5.67 -2.61
CA LEU A 157 2.41 -5.79 -3.31
C LEU A 157 1.38 -6.45 -2.39
N GLY A 158 0.67 -5.65 -1.62
CA GLY A 158 -0.44 -6.10 -0.80
C GLY A 158 -1.73 -6.20 -1.61
N LEU A 159 -2.42 -7.33 -1.52
CA LEU A 159 -3.58 -7.68 -2.34
C LEU A 159 -4.82 -7.89 -1.49
N GLY A 160 -5.90 -7.18 -1.82
CA GLY A 160 -7.22 -7.33 -1.22
C GLY A 160 -8.24 -7.97 -2.16
N ARG A 161 -9.21 -8.68 -1.59
CA ARG A 161 -10.33 -9.29 -2.32
C ARG A 161 -11.55 -8.37 -2.43
N ALA A 162 -11.74 -7.48 -1.46
CA ALA A 162 -12.86 -6.57 -1.41
C ALA A 162 -12.85 -5.57 -2.59
N PRO A 163 -13.99 -4.94 -2.94
CA PRO A 163 -14.01 -3.92 -4.00
C PRO A 163 -13.37 -2.59 -3.59
N GLY A 164 -13.14 -2.34 -2.30
CA GLY A 164 -12.62 -1.06 -1.79
C GLY A 164 -13.60 0.11 -1.94
N THR A 165 -14.90 -0.17 -2.17
CA THR A 165 -15.91 0.83 -2.46
C THR A 165 -17.34 0.28 -2.34
N ASP A 166 -18.35 1.11 -2.63
CA ASP A 166 -19.76 0.74 -2.71
C ASP A 166 -20.09 -0.11 -3.98
N PRO A 167 -21.24 -0.82 -4.02
CA PRO A 167 -21.59 -1.70 -5.14
C PRO A 167 -21.72 -1.00 -6.50
N ARG A 168 -22.18 0.27 -6.56
CA ARG A 168 -22.33 1.02 -7.81
C ARG A 168 -20.96 1.37 -8.40
N THR A 169 -20.07 1.84 -7.56
CA THR A 169 -18.69 2.13 -7.94
C THR A 169 -17.94 0.84 -8.34
N ALA A 170 -18.16 -0.27 -7.60
CA ALA A 170 -17.61 -1.57 -7.98
C ALA A 170 -18.10 -2.03 -9.36
N ALA A 171 -19.39 -1.80 -9.71
CA ALA A 171 -19.92 -2.08 -11.04
C ALA A 171 -19.28 -1.20 -12.13
N ALA A 172 -18.96 0.06 -11.82
CA ALA A 172 -18.25 0.94 -12.75
C ALA A 172 -16.80 0.48 -13.02
N LEU A 173 -16.13 -0.10 -12.00
CA LEU A 173 -14.77 -0.61 -12.12
C LEU A 173 -14.69 -1.96 -12.85
N ARG A 174 -15.61 -2.88 -12.57
CA ARG A 174 -15.56 -4.29 -13.02
C ARG A 174 -16.47 -4.58 -14.23
N GLY A 175 -17.38 -3.67 -14.54
CA GLY A 175 -18.48 -3.87 -15.46
C GLY A 175 -19.72 -4.48 -14.79
N PRO A 176 -20.91 -4.22 -15.37
CA PRO A 176 -22.18 -4.74 -14.84
C PRO A 176 -22.18 -6.30 -14.85
N GLY A 177 -22.73 -6.90 -13.78
CA GLY A 177 -22.92 -8.37 -13.68
C GLY A 177 -21.72 -9.16 -13.17
N ARG A 178 -20.58 -8.55 -12.82
CA ARG A 178 -19.36 -9.26 -12.37
C ARG A 178 -19.04 -9.12 -10.88
N LEU A 179 -19.99 -8.69 -10.07
CA LEU A 179 -19.69 -8.38 -8.66
C LEU A 179 -19.42 -9.64 -7.81
N ASP A 180 -20.20 -10.69 -8.00
CA ASP A 180 -20.10 -11.93 -7.20
C ASP A 180 -18.97 -12.84 -7.74
N GLU A 181 -18.85 -12.98 -9.05
CA GLU A 181 -17.82 -13.80 -9.71
C GLU A 181 -16.40 -13.34 -9.36
N ALA A 182 -16.18 -12.03 -9.26
CA ALA A 182 -14.84 -11.46 -9.04
C ALA A 182 -14.23 -11.83 -7.67
N ALA A 183 -15.05 -12.08 -6.65
CA ALA A 183 -14.57 -12.51 -5.34
C ALA A 183 -14.17 -14.00 -5.34
N ASP A 184 -14.91 -14.83 -6.08
CA ASP A 184 -14.65 -16.28 -6.20
C ASP A 184 -13.45 -16.54 -7.11
N GLU A 185 -13.20 -15.67 -8.08
CA GLU A 185 -12.04 -15.74 -8.98
C GLU A 185 -10.72 -15.28 -8.31
N PHE A 186 -10.76 -14.69 -7.13
CA PHE A 186 -9.56 -14.14 -6.49
C PHE A 186 -8.37 -15.12 -6.41
N PRO A 187 -8.52 -16.41 -6.02
CA PRO A 187 -7.40 -17.35 -5.98
C PRO A 187 -6.78 -17.60 -7.35
N ARG A 188 -7.60 -17.63 -8.43
CA ARG A 188 -7.14 -17.81 -9.81
C ARG A 188 -6.38 -16.56 -10.28
N ARG A 189 -6.92 -15.36 -10.04
CA ARG A 189 -6.28 -14.10 -10.40
C ARG A 189 -4.97 -13.88 -9.65
N LEU A 190 -4.91 -14.29 -8.38
CA LEU A 190 -3.67 -14.28 -7.60
C LEU A 190 -2.62 -15.21 -8.23
N ALA A 191 -3.00 -16.42 -8.63
CA ALA A 191 -2.08 -17.34 -9.28
C ALA A 191 -1.59 -16.81 -10.64
N GLU A 192 -2.46 -16.21 -11.44
CA GLU A 192 -2.08 -15.54 -12.68
C GLU A 192 -1.11 -14.38 -12.44
N LEU A 193 -1.39 -13.53 -11.45
CA LEU A 193 -0.50 -12.41 -11.09
C LEU A 193 0.88 -12.89 -10.69
N ILE A 194 0.96 -13.91 -9.82
CA ILE A 194 2.24 -14.48 -9.40
C ILE A 194 3.01 -15.01 -10.60
N ARG A 195 2.35 -15.72 -11.54
CA ARG A 195 2.98 -16.22 -12.77
C ARG A 195 3.47 -15.10 -13.69
N PHE A 196 2.76 -13.99 -13.79
CA PHE A 196 3.25 -12.81 -14.52
C PHE A 196 4.47 -12.18 -13.86
N LEU A 197 4.52 -12.13 -12.53
CA LEU A 197 5.68 -11.63 -11.79
C LEU A 197 6.89 -12.54 -11.91
N ASP A 198 6.68 -13.85 -12.03
CA ASP A 198 7.73 -14.86 -12.11
C ASP A 198 8.09 -15.24 -13.56
N ASP A 199 7.28 -14.81 -14.53
CA ASP A 199 7.38 -15.17 -15.97
C ASP A 199 7.42 -16.69 -16.19
N ASP A 200 6.56 -17.44 -15.46
CA ASP A 200 6.61 -18.90 -15.35
C ASP A 200 5.32 -19.62 -15.78
N PHE A 201 4.60 -19.09 -16.77
CA PHE A 201 3.45 -19.79 -17.32
C PHE A 201 3.91 -21.10 -17.99
N PRO A 202 3.21 -22.24 -17.74
CA PRO A 202 3.57 -23.50 -18.37
C PRO A 202 3.37 -23.48 -19.89
N ASP A 203 4.16 -24.29 -20.60
CA ASP A 203 3.99 -24.46 -22.04
C ASP A 203 2.56 -24.87 -22.36
N GLY A 204 1.99 -24.26 -23.42
CA GLY A 204 0.59 -24.47 -23.81
C GLY A 204 -0.46 -23.66 -23.05
N HIS A 205 -0.09 -22.93 -22.00
CA HIS A 205 -0.99 -21.97 -21.37
C HIS A 205 -1.29 -20.79 -22.32
N PRO A 206 -2.53 -20.24 -22.37
CA PRO A 206 -2.84 -19.10 -23.24
C PRO A 206 -1.91 -17.90 -23.08
N TYR A 207 -1.31 -17.73 -21.90
CA TYR A 207 -0.39 -16.64 -21.57
C TYR A 207 1.09 -17.03 -21.58
N ALA A 208 1.48 -18.21 -22.07
CA ALA A 208 2.87 -18.66 -22.11
C ALA A 208 3.83 -17.73 -22.88
N ARG A 209 3.29 -16.84 -23.72
CA ARG A 209 4.06 -15.85 -24.50
C ARG A 209 3.68 -14.40 -24.17
N VAL A 210 3.01 -14.20 -23.04
CA VAL A 210 2.63 -12.87 -22.55
C VAL A 210 3.48 -12.54 -21.34
N HIS A 211 4.33 -11.56 -21.47
CA HIS A 211 5.29 -11.15 -20.43
C HIS A 211 4.85 -9.85 -19.78
N ALA A 212 4.95 -9.75 -18.46
CA ALA A 212 4.86 -8.47 -17.77
C ALA A 212 6.15 -7.68 -17.99
N VAL A 213 6.04 -6.41 -18.36
CA VAL A 213 7.20 -5.54 -18.60
C VAL A 213 7.04 -4.18 -17.88
N PRO A 214 8.02 -3.73 -17.10
CA PRO A 214 9.30 -4.38 -16.74
C PRO A 214 9.11 -5.68 -15.95
N GLY A 215 9.99 -6.67 -16.22
CA GLY A 215 9.92 -7.96 -15.56
C GLY A 215 11.09 -8.89 -15.94
N PRO A 216 11.04 -10.16 -15.54
CA PRO A 216 12.14 -11.11 -15.70
C PRO A 216 12.61 -11.30 -17.14
N VAL A 217 11.74 -11.13 -18.14
CA VAL A 217 12.08 -11.22 -19.58
C VAL A 217 13.13 -10.19 -20.01
N GLN A 218 13.29 -9.09 -19.28
CA GLN A 218 14.25 -8.03 -19.58
C GLN A 218 15.57 -8.17 -18.80
N GLY A 219 15.72 -9.21 -17.98
CA GLY A 219 16.91 -9.52 -17.19
C GLY A 219 16.60 -9.75 -15.72
N PRO A 220 17.63 -9.98 -14.89
CA PRO A 220 17.44 -10.16 -13.46
C PRO A 220 16.78 -8.91 -12.86
N ALA A 221 15.55 -9.07 -12.41
CA ALA A 221 14.79 -8.02 -11.74
C ALA A 221 14.47 -8.47 -10.30
N ALA A 222 14.49 -7.51 -9.36
CA ALA A 222 13.92 -7.78 -8.06
C ALA A 222 12.41 -7.99 -8.23
N ARG A 223 11.83 -8.81 -7.37
CA ARG A 223 10.39 -9.12 -7.35
C ARG A 223 9.73 -8.41 -6.20
N PRO A 224 8.58 -7.73 -6.40
CA PRO A 224 7.84 -7.16 -5.29
C PRO A 224 7.40 -8.26 -4.32
N GLN A 225 7.49 -7.99 -3.02
CA GLN A 225 7.03 -8.91 -2.01
C GLN A 225 5.51 -8.97 -1.99
N VAL A 226 4.92 -10.13 -2.31
CA VAL A 226 3.48 -10.33 -2.35
C VAL A 226 2.93 -10.60 -0.95
N TRP A 227 1.85 -9.88 -0.59
CA TRP A 227 1.12 -9.98 0.67
C TRP A 227 -0.35 -10.25 0.43
N LEU A 228 -1.00 -11.03 1.27
CA LEU A 228 -2.45 -11.12 1.28
C LEU A 228 -3.05 -10.32 2.43
N LEU A 229 -4.07 -9.52 2.12
CA LEU A 229 -4.77 -8.69 3.09
C LEU A 229 -6.21 -9.16 3.27
N GLY A 230 -6.73 -8.98 4.49
CA GLY A 230 -8.13 -9.26 4.74
C GLY A 230 -8.61 -8.89 6.13
N SER A 231 -9.92 -8.94 6.31
CA SER A 231 -10.62 -8.77 7.59
C SER A 231 -11.45 -10.00 7.97
N SER A 232 -11.17 -11.16 7.33
CA SER A 232 -11.91 -12.42 7.52
C SER A 232 -10.97 -13.62 7.40
N GLY A 233 -11.48 -14.81 7.74
CA GLY A 233 -10.71 -16.06 7.66
C GLY A 233 -10.36 -16.51 6.25
N PHE A 234 -11.01 -16.00 5.19
CA PHE A 234 -10.71 -16.43 3.81
C PHE A 234 -9.28 -16.11 3.41
N SER A 235 -8.89 -14.82 3.48
CA SER A 235 -7.53 -14.39 3.12
C SER A 235 -6.48 -14.96 4.06
N ALA A 236 -6.81 -15.14 5.34
CA ALA A 236 -5.96 -15.77 6.33
C ALA A 236 -5.58 -17.20 5.94
N ARG A 237 -6.59 -18.03 5.61
CA ARG A 237 -6.37 -19.40 5.16
C ARG A 237 -5.56 -19.44 3.85
N LEU A 238 -5.96 -18.65 2.85
CA LEU A 238 -5.29 -18.63 1.56
C LEU A 238 -3.83 -18.21 1.67
N ALA A 239 -3.52 -17.20 2.51
CA ALA A 239 -2.15 -16.77 2.78
C ALA A 239 -1.33 -17.89 3.42
N GLY A 240 -1.89 -18.57 4.44
CA GLY A 240 -1.26 -19.70 5.09
C GLY A 240 -0.98 -20.85 4.13
N GLU A 241 -1.97 -21.30 3.34
CA GLU A 241 -1.82 -22.38 2.36
C GLU A 241 -0.80 -22.07 1.26
N ARG A 242 -0.59 -20.79 0.95
CA ARG A 242 0.39 -20.31 -0.05
C ARG A 242 1.75 -19.96 0.53
N GLY A 243 1.93 -20.02 1.86
CA GLY A 243 3.17 -19.61 2.52
C GLY A 243 3.51 -18.13 2.32
N LEU A 244 2.47 -17.28 2.19
CA LEU A 244 2.61 -15.84 2.00
C LEU A 244 2.43 -15.09 3.32
N PRO A 245 3.06 -13.92 3.50
CA PRO A 245 2.79 -13.07 4.64
C PRO A 245 1.36 -12.52 4.59
N PHE A 246 0.79 -12.32 5.78
CA PHE A 246 -0.61 -11.93 5.94
C PHE A 246 -0.76 -10.63 6.72
N ALA A 247 -1.60 -9.72 6.22
CA ALA A 247 -1.96 -8.50 6.91
C ALA A 247 -3.45 -8.46 7.25
N TYR A 248 -3.77 -8.43 8.54
CA TYR A 248 -5.15 -8.39 9.03
C TYR A 248 -5.61 -6.98 9.34
N ALA A 249 -6.75 -6.56 8.82
CA ALA A 249 -7.33 -5.23 9.02
C ALA A 249 -8.07 -5.12 10.38
N HIS A 250 -7.32 -5.14 11.49
CA HIS A 250 -7.85 -5.03 12.84
C HIS A 250 -8.68 -3.75 13.05
N HIS A 251 -8.27 -2.65 12.44
CA HIS A 251 -8.97 -1.37 12.48
C HIS A 251 -10.40 -1.41 11.89
N PHE A 252 -10.73 -2.43 11.09
CA PHE A 252 -12.09 -2.65 10.58
C PHE A 252 -12.85 -3.74 11.33
N SER A 253 -12.15 -4.76 11.81
CA SER A 253 -12.76 -5.97 12.37
C SER A 253 -11.96 -6.49 13.58
N ALA A 254 -11.97 -5.74 14.67
CA ALA A 254 -11.19 -6.07 15.86
C ALA A 254 -11.55 -7.46 16.45
N ALA A 255 -12.83 -7.80 16.47
CA ALA A 255 -13.32 -9.08 17.01
C ALA A 255 -12.84 -10.30 16.22
N GLY A 256 -12.62 -10.15 14.91
CA GLY A 256 -12.16 -11.22 14.02
C GLY A 256 -10.64 -11.45 14.03
N THR A 257 -9.87 -10.64 14.75
CA THR A 257 -8.40 -10.66 14.67
C THR A 257 -7.81 -11.99 15.14
N LEU A 258 -8.11 -12.42 16.37
CA LEU A 258 -7.56 -13.65 16.90
C LEU A 258 -7.95 -14.88 16.08
N PRO A 259 -9.24 -15.10 15.75
CA PRO A 259 -9.62 -16.24 14.91
C PRO A 259 -8.92 -16.26 13.54
N ALA A 260 -8.71 -15.08 12.92
CA ALA A 260 -8.03 -15.00 11.63
C ALA A 260 -6.53 -15.29 11.73
N LEU A 261 -5.85 -14.77 12.75
CA LEU A 261 -4.43 -15.04 12.98
C LEU A 261 -4.18 -16.51 13.33
N ASP A 262 -5.03 -17.11 14.13
CA ASP A 262 -4.97 -18.55 14.48
C ASP A 262 -5.16 -19.41 13.23
N LEU A 263 -6.16 -19.08 12.40
CA LEU A 263 -6.41 -19.78 11.15
C LEU A 263 -5.23 -19.66 10.18
N TYR A 264 -4.63 -18.47 10.07
CA TYR A 264 -3.44 -18.25 9.26
C TYR A 264 -2.28 -19.14 9.71
N ARG A 265 -1.97 -19.13 11.02
CA ARG A 265 -0.88 -19.93 11.60
C ARG A 265 -1.11 -21.43 11.44
N GLN A 266 -2.34 -21.89 11.66
CA GLN A 266 -2.71 -23.33 11.50
C GLN A 266 -2.68 -23.80 10.06
N SER A 267 -3.00 -22.91 9.10
CA SER A 267 -3.03 -23.22 7.67
C SER A 267 -1.66 -23.05 6.99
N PHE A 268 -0.68 -22.49 7.70
CA PHE A 268 0.60 -22.09 7.12
C PHE A 268 1.41 -23.30 6.63
N ARG A 269 1.91 -23.16 5.42
CA ARG A 269 2.85 -24.09 4.79
C ARG A 269 4.10 -23.31 4.37
N PRO A 270 5.31 -23.73 4.78
CA PRO A 270 6.54 -23.10 4.32
C PRO A 270 6.63 -23.02 2.81
N SER A 271 7.19 -21.93 2.31
CA SER A 271 7.38 -21.64 0.89
C SER A 271 8.77 -21.06 0.64
N ALA A 272 9.06 -20.72 -0.62
CA ALA A 272 10.28 -19.98 -0.96
C ALA A 272 10.28 -18.53 -0.42
N VAL A 273 9.11 -18.03 0.04
CA VAL A 273 8.96 -16.68 0.59
C VAL A 273 9.14 -16.65 2.10
N LEU A 274 8.56 -17.63 2.81
CA LEU A 274 8.57 -17.71 4.27
C LEU A 274 8.76 -19.16 4.73
N ASP A 275 9.62 -19.37 5.70
CA ASP A 275 9.82 -20.62 6.44
C ASP A 275 8.85 -20.74 7.64
N ALA A 276 8.39 -19.62 8.18
CA ALA A 276 7.45 -19.53 9.31
C ALA A 276 6.43 -18.39 9.09
N PRO A 277 5.23 -18.46 9.71
CA PRO A 277 4.20 -17.43 9.56
C PRO A 277 4.73 -16.03 9.90
N TYR A 278 4.27 -15.02 9.18
CA TYR A 278 4.51 -13.61 9.49
C TYR A 278 3.20 -12.83 9.35
N ALA A 279 2.67 -12.35 10.47
CA ALA A 279 1.37 -11.71 10.56
C ALA A 279 1.49 -10.25 10.99
N VAL A 280 0.98 -9.35 10.15
CA VAL A 280 0.84 -7.92 10.42
C VAL A 280 -0.60 -7.60 10.79
N ILE A 281 -0.84 -6.70 11.73
CA ILE A 281 -2.18 -6.17 11.98
C ILE A 281 -2.23 -4.66 11.73
N GLY A 282 -3.22 -4.23 10.93
CA GLY A 282 -3.51 -2.81 10.72
C GLY A 282 -4.31 -2.24 11.87
N VAL A 283 -3.79 -1.22 12.53
CA VAL A 283 -4.33 -0.64 13.78
C VAL A 283 -4.61 0.84 13.61
N SER A 284 -5.83 1.28 13.92
CA SER A 284 -6.08 2.72 14.08
C SER A 284 -5.42 3.21 15.36
N ALA A 285 -4.45 4.14 15.23
CA ALA A 285 -3.73 4.72 16.35
C ALA A 285 -3.48 6.21 16.14
N LEU A 286 -3.70 7.03 17.18
CA LEU A 286 -3.44 8.47 17.12
C LEU A 286 -2.94 9.00 18.47
N ALA A 287 -1.70 9.47 18.49
CA ALA A 287 -1.09 10.15 19.63
C ALA A 287 -1.19 11.67 19.46
N ALA A 288 -1.45 12.38 20.55
CA ALA A 288 -1.41 13.85 20.62
C ALA A 288 -0.79 14.32 21.92
N GLY A 289 -0.56 15.62 22.06
CA GLY A 289 0.02 16.21 23.29
C GLY A 289 -0.85 15.99 24.52
N THR A 290 -2.16 15.83 24.35
CA THR A 290 -3.13 15.53 25.41
C THR A 290 -4.16 14.50 24.93
N ALA A 291 -4.74 13.76 25.87
CA ALA A 291 -5.83 12.82 25.60
C ALA A 291 -7.05 13.52 24.98
N ALA A 292 -7.35 14.75 25.40
CA ALA A 292 -8.45 15.57 24.86
C ALA A 292 -8.22 15.93 23.37
N GLU A 293 -7.00 16.34 23.00
CA GLU A 293 -6.61 16.62 21.63
C GLU A 293 -6.71 15.35 20.76
N ALA A 294 -6.17 14.23 21.24
CA ALA A 294 -6.26 12.94 20.54
C ALA A 294 -7.73 12.54 20.31
N ARG A 295 -8.58 12.65 21.35
CA ARG A 295 -10.00 12.33 21.25
C ARG A 295 -10.72 13.23 20.23
N ALA A 296 -10.41 14.52 20.19
CA ALA A 296 -10.98 15.45 19.22
C ALA A 296 -10.64 15.04 17.77
N GLN A 297 -9.40 14.59 17.53
CA GLN A 297 -8.97 14.12 16.20
C GLN A 297 -9.65 12.80 15.81
N VAL A 298 -9.70 11.79 16.67
CA VAL A 298 -10.29 10.50 16.32
C VAL A 298 -11.82 10.57 16.18
N LEU A 299 -12.48 11.52 16.83
CA LEU A 299 -13.92 11.77 16.67
C LEU A 299 -14.26 12.20 15.22
N THR A 300 -13.36 12.91 14.53
CA THR A 300 -13.54 13.28 13.12
C THR A 300 -13.65 12.05 12.22
N GLY A 301 -12.78 11.06 12.44
CA GLY A 301 -12.80 9.77 11.75
C GLY A 301 -14.05 8.94 12.07
N ALA A 302 -14.49 8.94 13.34
CA ALA A 302 -15.70 8.26 13.77
C ALA A 302 -16.96 8.86 13.10
N LEU A 303 -17.07 10.19 13.02
CA LEU A 303 -18.17 10.86 12.31
C LEU A 303 -18.10 10.60 10.79
N SER A 304 -16.90 10.56 10.19
CA SER A 304 -16.75 10.19 8.79
C SER A 304 -17.25 8.78 8.53
N MET A 305 -16.92 7.82 9.40
CA MET A 305 -17.37 6.43 9.29
C MET A 305 -18.91 6.31 9.47
N LEU A 306 -19.48 7.06 10.39
CA LEU A 306 -20.93 7.15 10.57
C LEU A 306 -21.62 7.68 9.29
N ARG A 307 -21.07 8.75 8.71
CA ARG A 307 -21.58 9.33 7.44
C ARG A 307 -21.46 8.34 6.28
N LEU A 308 -20.32 7.63 6.17
CA LEU A 308 -20.11 6.60 5.15
C LEU A 308 -21.16 5.48 5.27
N ARG A 309 -21.38 4.94 6.47
CA ARG A 309 -22.39 3.89 6.71
C ARG A 309 -23.83 4.35 6.45
N SER A 310 -24.08 5.64 6.61
CA SER A 310 -25.39 6.26 6.32
C SER A 310 -25.53 6.65 4.83
N GLY A 311 -24.59 6.22 3.95
CA GLY A 311 -24.61 6.53 2.52
C GLY A 311 -24.35 8.01 2.18
N ARG A 312 -23.74 8.75 3.08
CA ARG A 312 -23.41 10.18 2.94
C ARG A 312 -21.90 10.42 3.12
N PRO A 313 -21.03 9.76 2.35
CA PRO A 313 -19.60 9.99 2.44
C PRO A 313 -19.26 11.45 2.08
N GLY A 314 -18.27 12.01 2.76
CA GLY A 314 -17.80 13.38 2.54
C GLY A 314 -16.34 13.53 2.91
N LEU A 315 -15.81 14.76 2.87
CA LEU A 315 -14.51 15.10 3.43
C LEU A 315 -14.54 14.83 4.94
N VAL A 316 -13.36 14.53 5.51
CA VAL A 316 -13.26 14.31 6.97
C VAL A 316 -13.59 15.62 7.69
N PRO A 317 -14.59 15.63 8.58
CA PRO A 317 -15.04 16.86 9.25
C PRO A 317 -13.93 17.42 10.15
N THR A 318 -13.97 18.73 10.39
CA THR A 318 -13.12 19.38 11.37
C THR A 318 -13.42 18.88 12.78
N PRO A 319 -12.49 19.00 13.75
CA PRO A 319 -12.76 18.70 15.16
C PRO A 319 -13.95 19.51 15.72
N GLN A 320 -14.13 20.76 15.29
CA GLN A 320 -15.25 21.63 15.69
C GLN A 320 -16.59 21.11 15.15
N GLU A 321 -16.64 20.72 13.87
CA GLU A 321 -17.84 20.10 13.29
C GLU A 321 -18.19 18.78 13.97
N ALA A 322 -17.18 17.94 14.26
CA ALA A 322 -17.39 16.67 14.94
C ALA A 322 -17.89 16.84 16.37
N ALA A 323 -17.37 17.84 17.09
CA ALA A 323 -17.80 18.17 18.47
C ALA A 323 -19.20 18.76 18.51
N ALA A 324 -19.60 19.55 17.50
CA ALA A 324 -20.90 20.19 17.40
C ALA A 324 -22.00 19.24 16.87
N TYR A 325 -21.65 18.06 16.36
CA TYR A 325 -22.63 17.15 15.78
C TYR A 325 -23.54 16.55 16.86
N ALA A 326 -24.86 16.75 16.69
CA ALA A 326 -25.87 16.22 17.59
C ALA A 326 -26.16 14.75 17.32
N PHE A 327 -25.36 13.85 17.89
CA PHE A 327 -25.55 12.41 17.75
C PHE A 327 -26.86 11.96 18.40
N SER A 328 -27.70 11.22 17.65
CA SER A 328 -28.80 10.45 18.22
C SER A 328 -28.24 9.35 19.15
N PRO A 329 -29.07 8.74 20.03
CA PRO A 329 -28.60 7.65 20.89
C PRO A 329 -27.94 6.49 20.15
N LEU A 330 -28.51 6.07 19.02
CA LEU A 330 -27.99 4.98 18.19
C LEU A 330 -26.65 5.37 17.51
N GLU A 331 -26.54 6.59 17.01
CA GLU A 331 -25.30 7.09 16.44
C GLU A 331 -24.21 7.21 17.51
N ARG A 332 -24.57 7.60 18.74
CA ARG A 332 -23.64 7.68 19.86
C ARG A 332 -23.08 6.30 20.22
N GLU A 333 -23.95 5.30 20.33
CA GLU A 333 -23.54 3.92 20.59
C GLU A 333 -22.59 3.42 19.50
N PHE A 334 -22.88 3.68 18.23
CA PHE A 334 -21.98 3.33 17.12
C PHE A 334 -20.63 4.03 17.24
N VAL A 335 -20.62 5.34 17.48
CA VAL A 335 -19.40 6.14 17.58
C VAL A 335 -18.55 5.70 18.78
N ASP A 336 -19.16 5.47 19.94
CA ASP A 336 -18.45 5.00 21.13
C ASP A 336 -17.85 3.59 20.91
N GLY A 337 -18.58 2.70 20.27
CA GLY A 337 -18.08 1.38 19.87
C GLY A 337 -16.95 1.46 18.84
N TRP A 338 -16.99 2.42 17.92
CA TRP A 338 -15.92 2.66 16.95
C TRP A 338 -14.66 3.20 17.64
N LEU A 339 -14.81 4.19 18.51
CA LEU A 339 -13.70 4.81 19.26
C LEU A 339 -13.01 3.81 20.21
N ALA A 340 -13.74 2.86 20.77
CA ALA A 340 -13.20 1.80 21.64
C ALA A 340 -12.18 0.90 20.92
N ASN A 341 -12.20 0.84 19.57
CA ASN A 341 -11.24 0.07 18.78
C ASN A 341 -10.05 0.91 18.28
N ILE A 342 -9.97 2.19 18.64
CA ILE A 342 -8.87 3.08 18.26
C ILE A 342 -7.95 3.27 19.46
N VAL A 343 -6.67 2.99 19.29
CA VAL A 343 -5.64 3.30 20.29
C VAL A 343 -5.33 4.79 20.21
N HIS A 344 -5.80 5.59 21.18
CA HIS A 344 -5.61 7.04 21.13
C HIS A 344 -5.37 7.65 22.52
N GLY A 345 -4.66 8.76 22.56
CA GLY A 345 -4.34 9.46 23.79
C GLY A 345 -3.00 10.18 23.73
N THR A 346 -2.39 10.36 24.88
CA THR A 346 -0.99 10.78 25.01
C THR A 346 -0.04 9.73 24.44
N PRO A 347 1.21 10.06 24.16
CA PRO A 347 2.20 9.08 23.67
C PRO A 347 2.31 7.82 24.54
N ASP A 348 2.29 7.98 25.88
CA ASP A 348 2.38 6.85 26.83
C ASP A 348 1.11 5.98 26.82
N GLU A 349 -0.07 6.57 26.69
CA GLU A 349 -1.34 5.84 26.56
C GLU A 349 -1.38 5.04 25.25
N VAL A 350 -0.93 5.64 24.14
CA VAL A 350 -0.85 4.96 22.85
C VAL A 350 0.17 3.82 22.89
N ARG A 351 1.35 4.04 23.45
CA ARG A 351 2.35 2.99 23.67
C ARG A 351 1.76 1.82 24.44
N SER A 352 1.16 2.09 25.59
CA SER A 352 0.56 1.06 26.45
C SER A 352 -0.52 0.25 25.72
N GLY A 353 -1.35 0.93 24.92
CA GLY A 353 -2.39 0.28 24.12
C GLY A 353 -1.84 -0.63 23.00
N LEU A 354 -0.78 -0.18 22.31
CA LEU A 354 -0.11 -0.96 21.28
C LEU A 354 0.62 -2.17 21.86
N ASP A 355 1.33 -2.01 22.99
CA ASP A 355 2.00 -3.10 23.68
C ASP A 355 1.00 -4.19 24.14
N ALA A 356 -0.14 -3.77 24.71
CA ALA A 356 -1.21 -4.68 25.10
C ALA A 356 -1.81 -5.43 23.90
N LEU A 357 -1.91 -4.76 22.75
CA LEU A 357 -2.41 -5.36 21.53
C LEU A 357 -1.45 -6.43 20.98
N VAL A 358 -0.14 -6.14 20.92
CA VAL A 358 0.88 -7.12 20.52
C VAL A 358 0.85 -8.33 21.46
N LYS A 359 0.83 -8.10 22.77
CA LYS A 359 0.77 -9.19 23.78
C LYS A 359 -0.45 -10.09 23.60
N ARG A 360 -1.61 -9.50 23.26
CA ARG A 360 -2.87 -10.23 23.06
C ARG A 360 -2.90 -11.02 21.75
N THR A 361 -2.34 -10.46 20.66
CA THR A 361 -2.48 -11.01 19.30
C THR A 361 -1.28 -11.85 18.88
N GLY A 362 -0.12 -11.62 19.46
CA GLY A 362 1.14 -12.19 18.99
C GLY A 362 1.43 -11.78 17.54
N ALA A 363 1.02 -10.58 17.11
CA ALA A 363 1.34 -10.05 15.79
C ALA A 363 2.85 -9.82 15.67
N ASP A 364 3.40 -10.09 14.49
CA ASP A 364 4.83 -9.93 14.21
C ASP A 364 5.17 -8.48 13.84
N GLU A 365 4.18 -7.66 13.46
CA GLU A 365 4.33 -6.25 13.09
C GLU A 365 3.02 -5.49 13.31
N LEU A 366 3.09 -4.22 13.69
CA LEU A 366 1.95 -3.31 13.75
C LEU A 366 2.03 -2.29 12.62
N MET A 367 0.95 -2.19 11.83
CA MET A 367 0.80 -1.19 10.79
C MET A 367 -0.22 -0.14 11.23
N LEU A 368 0.29 1.06 11.57
CA LEU A 368 -0.50 2.11 12.20
C LEU A 368 -1.18 2.99 11.15
N THR A 369 -2.46 3.31 11.35
CA THR A 369 -3.16 4.32 10.57
C THR A 369 -3.71 5.42 11.47
N ALA A 370 -3.27 6.66 11.22
CA ALA A 370 -3.71 7.84 11.96
C ALA A 370 -4.81 8.57 11.18
N ASN A 371 -6.07 8.28 11.47
CA ASN A 371 -7.23 8.83 10.77
C ASN A 371 -7.79 10.07 11.49
N GLY A 372 -7.05 11.20 11.44
CA GLY A 372 -7.49 12.51 11.89
C GLY A 372 -7.76 13.46 10.72
N HIS A 373 -8.46 14.56 11.00
CA HIS A 373 -8.76 15.62 10.03
C HIS A 373 -7.50 16.28 9.46
N SER A 374 -6.60 16.72 10.34
CA SER A 374 -5.42 17.52 9.99
C SER A 374 -4.25 16.66 9.52
N GLY A 375 -3.65 17.02 8.38
CA GLY A 375 -2.41 16.41 7.90
C GLY A 375 -1.27 16.56 8.91
N GLU A 376 -1.12 17.75 9.49
CA GLU A 376 -0.12 18.04 10.53
C GLU A 376 -0.30 17.16 11.77
N ALA A 377 -1.54 17.01 12.26
CA ALA A 377 -1.83 16.14 13.39
C ALA A 377 -1.47 14.67 13.11
N ARG A 378 -1.68 14.18 11.88
CA ARG A 378 -1.29 12.83 11.46
C ARG A 378 0.23 12.66 11.45
N VAL A 379 0.98 13.58 10.83
CA VAL A 379 2.46 13.58 10.83
C VAL A 379 2.99 13.60 12.25
N ARG A 380 2.47 14.53 13.08
CA ARG A 380 2.86 14.66 14.49
C ARG A 380 2.60 13.38 15.28
N SER A 381 1.46 12.72 15.04
CA SER A 381 1.10 11.48 15.73
C SER A 381 2.16 10.39 15.52
N TYR A 382 2.63 10.16 14.29
CA TYR A 382 3.69 9.20 14.02
C TYR A 382 5.01 9.58 14.71
N GLY A 383 5.35 10.86 14.74
CA GLY A 383 6.51 11.36 15.48
C GLY A 383 6.42 11.06 16.98
N LEU A 384 5.27 11.37 17.60
CA LEU A 384 5.02 11.13 19.01
C LEU A 384 5.05 9.63 19.38
N VAL A 385 4.52 8.76 18.51
CA VAL A 385 4.64 7.30 18.72
C VAL A 385 6.09 6.85 18.65
N ALA A 386 6.87 7.35 17.67
CA ALA A 386 8.28 7.04 17.58
C ALA A 386 9.06 7.52 18.81
N ASP A 387 8.76 8.71 19.34
CA ASP A 387 9.37 9.24 20.56
C ASP A 387 9.03 8.38 21.78
N ALA A 388 7.77 7.96 21.93
CA ALA A 388 7.33 7.10 23.04
C ALA A 388 8.08 5.76 23.09
N TYR A 389 8.50 5.24 21.94
CA TYR A 389 9.30 4.03 21.85
C TYR A 389 10.81 4.28 21.80
N GLY A 390 11.27 5.54 21.86
CA GLY A 390 12.68 5.87 21.74
C GLY A 390 13.29 5.44 20.40
N MET A 391 12.48 5.48 19.32
CA MET A 391 12.98 5.12 18.00
C MET A 391 14.02 6.16 17.53
N PRO A 392 15.11 5.72 16.88
CA PRO A 392 16.19 6.64 16.49
C PRO A 392 15.75 7.64 15.44
N THR A 393 16.50 8.74 15.30
CA THR A 393 16.45 9.56 14.09
C THR A 393 17.59 9.09 13.18
N LEU A 394 17.24 8.45 12.06
CA LEU A 394 18.18 7.96 11.06
C LEU A 394 18.51 9.08 10.07
N ALA A 395 19.77 9.21 9.70
CA ALA A 395 20.25 10.19 8.74
C ALA A 395 19.80 9.87 7.29
#